data_988473525449e95bc8a2c88994474c55
#
_entry.id   988473525449e95bc8a2c88994474c55
#
_cell.length_a   1.000
_cell.length_b   1.000
_cell.length_c   1.000
_cell.angle_alpha   90.00
_cell.angle_beta   90.00
_cell.angle_gamma   90.00
#
_symmetry.space_group_name_H-M   'P 1'
#
loop_
_entity.id
_entity.type
_entity.pdbx_description
1 polymer ?
#
loop_
_entity_poly.entity_id
_entity_poly.type
_entity_poly.pdbx_seq_one_letter_code
_entity_poly.pdbx_strand_id
1 'polypeptide(L)'
;MGMKMGGVNMLNTLMNTGYQLLLETVFYIMAIAVLAGAISGLFSEFGVISMVNKLLSPLMKPLYNLPGAAALGVITTYLSDNPAILGLAEDKNFRKYFKKFQLPALTNLGTSFGMGLIVSTFMIGLKLKGGHAGTAVLVGNFSAIIGSIISVRIMLHFTKKEYGTEEYCVQFEEHEDMDAIMNTREIRDGGIGGRAIEALLEGGKNGVDVGLAIIPGVITICTLVMMLTNGASADGTYTGAAYEEIAFLPWLGKKLEFILSPLFGFTDASGISVPITALGAAGAAIGLVPHMAEAGTVLANDVAVFTAMCMCWSGYLSTHVAMMSSLKVNKLTGKAILSHTIGGLCAGVAANWIFKLVMLFL
;
A
#
# COMPACT_ATOMS: atom_id res chain seq x y z
N MET A 1 -8.83 -14.29 -24.77
CA MET A 1 -9.52 -13.02 -25.05
C MET A 1 -9.87 -12.88 -26.54
N GLY A 2 -8.91 -12.67 -27.43
CA GLY A 2 -9.19 -12.41 -28.84
C GLY A 2 -10.08 -13.42 -29.58
N MET A 3 -10.03 -14.72 -29.22
CA MET A 3 -10.94 -15.72 -29.76
C MET A 3 -12.40 -15.58 -29.29
N LYS A 4 -12.64 -15.00 -28.11
CA LYS A 4 -13.98 -14.77 -27.55
C LYS A 4 -14.58 -13.44 -27.99
N MET A 5 -13.77 -12.39 -27.94
CA MET A 5 -14.21 -11.02 -28.20
C MET A 5 -14.06 -10.59 -29.67
N GLY A 6 -13.23 -11.29 -30.45
CA GLY A 6 -12.69 -10.79 -31.71
C GLY A 6 -11.51 -9.85 -31.48
N GLY A 7 -10.51 -9.88 -32.36
CA GLY A 7 -9.29 -9.09 -32.17
C GLY A 7 -9.52 -7.58 -32.12
N VAL A 8 -10.40 -7.07 -32.99
CA VAL A 8 -10.74 -5.63 -33.06
C VAL A 8 -11.46 -5.17 -31.78
N ASN A 9 -12.49 -5.92 -31.34
CA ASN A 9 -13.22 -5.55 -30.12
C ASN A 9 -12.32 -5.62 -28.88
N MET A 10 -11.44 -6.63 -28.79
CA MET A 10 -10.46 -6.73 -27.71
C MET A 10 -9.55 -5.50 -27.63
N LEU A 11 -9.03 -5.03 -28.77
CA LEU A 11 -8.19 -3.84 -28.81
C LEU A 11 -8.98 -2.57 -28.46
N ASN A 12 -10.18 -2.42 -29.00
CA ASN A 12 -11.05 -1.29 -28.68
C ASN A 12 -11.41 -1.26 -27.20
N THR A 13 -11.81 -2.38 -26.62
CA THR A 13 -12.10 -2.49 -25.19
C THR A 13 -10.88 -2.11 -24.34
N LEU A 14 -9.69 -2.62 -24.69
CA LEU A 14 -8.45 -2.32 -23.99
C LEU A 14 -8.15 -0.81 -24.01
N MET A 15 -8.29 -0.16 -25.17
CA MET A 15 -8.06 1.28 -25.32
C MET A 15 -9.12 2.10 -24.59
N ASN A 16 -10.39 1.76 -24.74
CA ASN A 16 -11.50 2.47 -24.10
C ASN A 16 -11.45 2.30 -22.58
N THR A 17 -11.17 1.13 -22.05
CA THR A 17 -11.00 0.86 -20.62
C THR A 17 -9.81 1.65 -20.06
N GLY A 18 -8.66 1.62 -20.75
CA GLY A 18 -7.48 2.40 -20.33
C GLY A 18 -7.74 3.91 -20.31
N TYR A 19 -8.46 4.42 -21.30
CA TYR A 19 -8.83 5.84 -21.35
C TYR A 19 -9.77 6.24 -20.21
N GLN A 20 -10.81 5.43 -19.94
CA GLN A 20 -11.72 5.71 -18.81
C GLN A 20 -11.00 5.60 -17.47
N LEU A 21 -10.15 4.60 -17.27
CA LEU A 21 -9.34 4.48 -16.05
C LEU A 21 -8.43 5.70 -15.83
N LEU A 22 -7.87 6.26 -16.91
CA LEU A 22 -7.07 7.49 -16.80
C LEU A 22 -7.93 8.65 -16.26
N LEU A 23 -9.08 8.89 -16.85
CA LEU A 23 -9.92 10.04 -16.55
C LEU A 23 -10.65 9.90 -15.21
N GLU A 24 -11.25 8.75 -14.96
CA GLU A 24 -12.15 8.56 -13.82
C GLU A 24 -11.40 8.08 -12.56
N THR A 25 -10.37 7.26 -12.75
CA THR A 25 -9.63 6.64 -11.62
C THR A 25 -8.35 7.39 -11.29
N VAL A 26 -7.46 7.59 -12.27
CA VAL A 26 -6.14 8.20 -12.00
C VAL A 26 -6.28 9.63 -11.50
N PHE A 27 -7.06 10.46 -12.17
CA PHE A 27 -7.23 11.85 -11.74
C PHE A 27 -7.96 11.96 -10.40
N TYR A 28 -8.89 11.06 -10.11
CA TYR A 28 -9.53 11.01 -8.81
C TYR A 28 -8.55 10.63 -7.68
N ILE A 29 -7.74 9.58 -7.89
CA ILE A 29 -6.70 9.18 -6.94
C ILE A 29 -5.66 10.30 -6.77
N MET A 30 -5.26 10.96 -7.86
CA MET A 30 -4.32 12.09 -7.80
C MET A 30 -4.89 13.25 -6.98
N ALA A 31 -6.17 13.59 -7.15
CA ALA A 31 -6.81 14.64 -6.35
C ALA A 31 -6.79 14.29 -4.85
N ILE A 32 -7.09 13.03 -4.49
CA ILE A 32 -6.98 12.55 -3.11
C ILE A 32 -5.53 12.61 -2.62
N ALA A 33 -4.57 12.19 -3.44
CA ALA A 33 -3.15 12.22 -3.09
C ALA A 33 -2.65 13.66 -2.85
N VAL A 34 -3.11 14.63 -3.63
CA VAL A 34 -2.81 16.06 -3.44
C VAL A 34 -3.34 16.56 -2.08
N LEU A 35 -4.59 16.25 -1.75
CA LEU A 35 -5.19 16.66 -0.47
C LEU A 35 -4.51 15.95 0.71
N ALA A 36 -4.26 14.64 0.60
CA ALA A 36 -3.56 13.87 1.63
C ALA A 36 -2.12 14.36 1.80
N GLY A 37 -1.40 14.64 0.70
CA GLY A 37 -0.06 15.21 0.70
C GLY A 37 -0.01 16.59 1.36
N ALA A 38 -0.97 17.45 1.06
CA ALA A 38 -1.09 18.77 1.69
C ALA A 38 -1.27 18.66 3.22
N ILE A 39 -2.12 17.76 3.69
CA ILE A 39 -2.30 17.46 5.13
C ILE A 39 -1.01 16.91 5.73
N SER A 40 -0.34 16.00 5.03
CA SER A 40 0.97 15.46 5.44
C SER A 40 2.02 16.55 5.58
N GLY A 41 2.07 17.50 4.64
CA GLY A 41 2.94 18.67 4.70
C GLY A 41 2.71 19.52 5.95
N LEU A 42 1.43 19.79 6.28
CA LEU A 42 1.08 20.46 7.54
C LEU A 42 1.53 19.69 8.78
N PHE A 43 1.31 18.37 8.80
CA PHE A 43 1.72 17.53 9.93
C PHE A 43 3.24 17.54 10.11
N SER A 44 3.99 17.57 9.01
CA SER A 44 5.44 17.73 9.04
C SER A 44 5.83 19.09 9.61
N GLU A 45 5.29 20.17 9.04
CA GLU A 45 5.63 21.53 9.42
C GLU A 45 5.32 21.84 10.89
N PHE A 46 4.20 21.36 11.41
CA PHE A 46 3.79 21.64 12.79
C PHE A 46 4.22 20.56 13.79
N GLY A 47 5.10 19.64 13.41
CA GLY A 47 5.72 18.67 14.31
C GLY A 47 4.84 17.51 14.74
N VAL A 48 3.68 17.31 14.10
CA VAL A 48 2.81 16.15 14.36
C VAL A 48 3.55 14.85 14.03
N ILE A 49 4.32 14.84 12.93
CA ILE A 49 5.14 13.68 12.54
C ILE A 49 6.16 13.33 13.63
N SER A 50 6.86 14.33 14.19
CA SER A 50 7.83 14.11 15.27
C SER A 50 7.15 13.58 16.53
N MET A 51 5.96 14.09 16.86
CA MET A 51 5.17 13.60 18.00
C MET A 51 4.75 12.15 17.81
N VAL A 52 4.22 11.78 16.63
CA VAL A 52 3.83 10.42 16.31
C VAL A 52 5.04 9.49 16.30
N ASN A 53 6.18 9.94 15.75
CA ASN A 53 7.44 9.18 15.80
C ASN A 53 7.85 8.86 17.24
N LYS A 54 7.81 9.85 18.14
CA LYS A 54 8.11 9.66 19.57
C LYS A 54 7.18 8.64 20.23
N LEU A 55 5.89 8.63 19.85
CA LEU A 55 4.90 7.67 20.35
C LEU A 55 5.14 6.25 19.82
N LEU A 56 5.50 6.10 18.54
CA LEU A 56 5.69 4.81 17.91
C LEU A 56 7.08 4.19 18.17
N SER A 57 8.11 4.99 18.38
CA SER A 57 9.49 4.52 18.59
C SER A 57 9.62 3.41 19.64
N PRO A 58 9.00 3.50 20.83
CA PRO A 58 9.10 2.44 21.84
C PRO A 58 8.47 1.11 21.36
N LEU A 59 7.51 1.15 20.46
CA LEU A 59 6.81 -0.02 19.94
C LEU A 59 7.65 -0.78 18.90
N MET A 60 8.65 -0.16 18.28
CA MET A 60 9.44 -0.78 17.21
C MET A 60 10.22 -2.00 17.71
N LYS A 61 10.81 -1.92 18.89
CA LYS A 61 11.59 -3.03 19.45
C LYS A 61 10.72 -4.24 19.80
N PRO A 62 9.64 -4.13 20.58
CA PRO A 62 8.80 -5.29 20.94
C PRO A 62 8.04 -5.87 19.75
N LEU A 63 7.52 -5.04 18.84
CA LEU A 63 6.72 -5.52 17.70
C LEU A 63 7.59 -6.06 16.58
N TYR A 64 8.61 -5.31 16.16
CA TYR A 64 9.40 -5.59 14.96
C TYR A 64 10.82 -6.07 15.22
N ASN A 65 11.33 -5.96 16.46
CA ASN A 65 12.75 -6.16 16.76
C ASN A 65 13.68 -5.24 15.94
N LEU A 66 13.22 -4.02 15.73
CA LEU A 66 13.92 -2.93 15.05
C LEU A 66 14.16 -1.78 16.05
N PRO A 67 15.17 -0.92 15.81
CA PRO A 67 15.37 0.27 16.63
C PRO A 67 14.21 1.26 16.47
N GLY A 68 14.04 2.15 17.46
CA GLY A 68 12.99 3.16 17.46
C GLY A 68 12.98 4.05 16.21
N ALA A 69 14.15 4.32 15.63
CA ALA A 69 14.29 5.05 14.37
C ALA A 69 13.46 4.49 13.21
N ALA A 70 13.16 3.18 13.21
CA ALA A 70 12.33 2.55 12.19
C ALA A 70 10.89 3.13 12.14
N ALA A 71 10.41 3.75 13.23
CA ALA A 71 9.11 4.40 13.26
C ALA A 71 9.01 5.54 12.24
N LEU A 72 10.10 6.28 12.02
CA LEU A 72 10.15 7.31 10.98
C LEU A 72 9.88 6.71 9.60
N GLY A 73 10.44 5.54 9.32
CA GLY A 73 10.17 4.82 8.07
C GLY A 73 8.70 4.45 7.88
N VAL A 74 8.03 3.99 8.94
CA VAL A 74 6.58 3.71 8.91
C VAL A 74 5.79 4.96 8.58
N ILE A 75 6.08 6.07 9.26
CA ILE A 75 5.34 7.32 9.09
C ILE A 75 5.53 7.89 7.69
N THR A 76 6.78 7.95 7.22
CA THR A 76 7.09 8.52 5.90
C THR A 76 6.45 7.71 4.77
N THR A 77 6.49 6.38 4.82
CA THR A 77 5.86 5.56 3.80
C THR A 77 4.33 5.59 3.87
N TYR A 78 3.75 5.65 5.07
CA TYR A 78 2.30 5.80 5.24
C TYR A 78 1.77 7.11 4.65
N LEU A 79 2.53 8.19 4.81
CA LEU A 79 2.15 9.53 4.34
C LEU A 79 2.51 9.77 2.85
N SER A 80 3.38 8.96 2.27
CA SER A 80 3.80 9.08 0.87
C SER A 80 3.72 7.73 0.13
N ASP A 81 4.85 7.10 -0.17
CA ASP A 81 4.92 5.81 -0.88
C ASP A 81 6.17 5.03 -0.49
N ASN A 82 6.24 3.76 -0.92
CA ASN A 82 7.29 2.80 -0.59
C ASN A 82 8.72 3.32 -0.79
N PRO A 83 9.07 4.04 -1.87
CA PRO A 83 10.43 4.51 -2.09
C PRO A 83 10.96 5.44 -0.99
N ALA A 84 10.09 6.07 -0.20
CA ALA A 84 10.49 6.95 0.90
C ALA A 84 11.37 6.26 1.94
N ILE A 85 11.21 4.96 2.17
CA ILE A 85 12.06 4.19 3.08
C ILE A 85 13.50 4.06 2.57
N LEU A 86 13.71 4.10 1.25
CA LEU A 86 15.05 4.02 0.67
C LEU A 86 15.88 5.25 0.97
N GLY A 87 15.29 6.44 0.80
CA GLY A 87 15.96 7.68 1.14
C GLY A 87 16.48 7.67 2.58
N LEU A 88 15.67 7.18 3.51
CA LEU A 88 16.09 6.99 4.90
C LEU A 88 17.17 5.89 5.02
N ALA A 89 17.00 4.75 4.38
CA ALA A 89 17.92 3.63 4.48
C ALA A 89 19.29 3.90 3.82
N GLU A 90 19.40 4.88 2.92
CA GLU A 90 20.65 5.33 2.31
C GLU A 90 21.37 6.39 3.15
N ASP A 91 20.66 7.11 4.03
CA ASP A 91 21.24 8.10 4.92
C ASP A 91 22.16 7.47 5.97
N LYS A 92 23.42 7.94 6.05
CA LYS A 92 24.43 7.39 6.97
C LYS A 92 24.02 7.56 8.43
N ASN A 93 23.39 8.70 8.78
CA ASN A 93 22.99 8.99 10.14
C ASN A 93 21.82 8.10 10.57
N PHE A 94 20.86 7.87 9.68
CA PHE A 94 19.78 6.92 9.94
C PHE A 94 20.30 5.49 10.08
N ARG A 95 21.27 5.06 9.23
CA ARG A 95 21.85 3.70 9.27
C ARG A 95 22.61 3.40 10.56
N LYS A 96 23.11 4.38 11.29
CA LYS A 96 23.80 4.20 12.58
C LYS A 96 22.92 3.46 13.62
N TYR A 97 21.60 3.64 13.55
CA TYR A 97 20.67 2.99 14.47
C TYR A 97 20.50 1.50 14.22
N PHE A 98 20.88 0.99 13.04
CA PHE A 98 20.56 -0.36 12.57
C PHE A 98 21.77 -1.27 12.59
N LYS A 99 21.52 -2.50 13.04
CA LYS A 99 22.44 -3.60 12.80
C LYS A 99 22.28 -4.10 11.36
N LYS A 100 23.33 -4.72 10.78
CA LYS A 100 23.34 -5.20 9.39
C LYS A 100 22.17 -6.10 9.06
N PHE A 101 21.75 -6.97 9.99
CA PHE A 101 20.61 -7.85 9.77
C PHE A 101 19.25 -7.13 9.78
N GLN A 102 19.17 -5.94 10.37
CA GLN A 102 17.93 -5.16 10.47
C GLN A 102 17.65 -4.32 9.23
N LEU A 103 18.69 -3.82 8.56
CA LEU A 103 18.57 -2.90 7.45
C LEU A 103 17.72 -3.44 6.28
N PRO A 104 17.95 -4.72 5.78
CA PRO A 104 17.13 -5.23 4.69
C PRO A 104 15.65 -5.40 5.05
N ALA A 105 15.31 -5.60 6.33
CA ALA A 105 13.93 -5.73 6.77
C ALA A 105 13.15 -4.42 6.73
N LEU A 106 13.82 -3.27 6.57
CA LEU A 106 13.16 -1.98 6.33
C LEU A 106 12.38 -1.97 5.01
N THR A 107 12.79 -2.76 4.01
CA THR A 107 12.03 -2.89 2.77
C THR A 107 10.64 -3.46 3.04
N ASN A 108 10.57 -4.52 3.84
CA ASN A 108 9.31 -5.15 4.25
C ASN A 108 8.47 -4.22 5.14
N LEU A 109 9.11 -3.49 6.07
CA LEU A 109 8.42 -2.54 6.94
C LEU A 109 7.81 -1.39 6.13
N GLY A 110 8.60 -0.72 5.29
CA GLY A 110 8.15 0.42 4.49
C GLY A 110 7.03 0.03 3.54
N THR A 111 7.22 -1.05 2.77
CA THR A 111 6.20 -1.50 1.81
C THR A 111 4.88 -1.87 2.48
N SER A 112 4.89 -2.33 3.74
CA SER A 112 3.65 -2.64 4.47
C SER A 112 2.77 -1.42 4.74
N PHE A 113 3.29 -0.22 4.60
CA PHE A 113 2.58 1.03 4.86
C PHE A 113 2.55 1.98 3.65
N GLY A 114 3.01 1.51 2.50
CA GLY A 114 3.05 2.33 1.28
C GLY A 114 1.68 2.85 0.87
N MET A 115 1.61 4.15 0.54
CA MET A 115 0.38 4.86 0.20
C MET A 115 -0.72 4.77 1.26
N GLY A 116 -0.40 4.49 2.54
CA GLY A 116 -1.38 4.18 3.58
C GLY A 116 -2.45 5.25 3.76
N LEU A 117 -2.04 6.53 3.80
CA LEU A 117 -2.98 7.65 3.91
C LEU A 117 -3.87 7.76 2.66
N ILE A 118 -3.32 7.58 1.46
CA ILE A 118 -4.05 7.66 0.19
C ILE A 118 -5.07 6.51 0.11
N VAL A 119 -4.63 5.28 0.34
CA VAL A 119 -5.52 4.10 0.36
C VAL A 119 -6.63 4.29 1.39
N SER A 120 -6.31 4.71 2.60
CA SER A 120 -7.30 4.91 3.67
C SER A 120 -8.31 5.99 3.31
N THR A 121 -7.87 7.14 2.83
CA THR A 121 -8.74 8.26 2.45
C THR A 121 -9.63 7.88 1.27
N PHE A 122 -9.08 7.18 0.28
CA PHE A 122 -9.84 6.69 -0.86
C PHE A 122 -10.95 5.72 -0.43
N MET A 123 -10.61 4.73 0.39
CA MET A 123 -11.54 3.69 0.83
C MET A 123 -12.64 4.24 1.77
N ILE A 124 -12.34 5.24 2.60
CA ILE A 124 -13.36 5.94 3.42
C ILE A 124 -14.37 6.65 2.54
N GLY A 125 -13.94 7.22 1.42
CA GLY A 125 -14.80 7.95 0.48
C GLY A 125 -15.79 7.09 -0.30
N LEU A 126 -15.68 5.77 -0.26
CA LEU A 126 -16.54 4.86 -1.00
C LEU A 126 -17.98 4.87 -0.46
N LYS A 127 -18.94 4.93 -1.36
CA LYS A 127 -20.37 4.77 -1.05
C LYS A 127 -20.72 3.30 -1.03
N LEU A 128 -20.72 2.68 0.13
CA LEU A 128 -21.02 1.26 0.29
C LEU A 128 -22.47 1.01 0.63
N LYS A 129 -23.06 -0.02 0.07
CA LYS A 129 -24.33 -0.57 0.54
C LYS A 129 -24.14 -1.08 1.99
N GLY A 130 -24.95 -0.61 2.91
CA GLY A 130 -24.83 -0.95 4.34
C GLY A 130 -23.89 -0.04 5.15
N GLY A 131 -23.17 0.87 4.53
CA GLY A 131 -22.28 1.82 5.23
C GLY A 131 -21.01 1.18 5.79
N HIS A 132 -20.56 1.68 6.95
CA HIS A 132 -19.39 1.19 7.71
C HIS A 132 -18.01 1.30 7.02
N ALA A 133 -17.86 2.13 5.96
CA ALA A 133 -16.56 2.32 5.29
C ALA A 133 -15.46 2.78 6.26
N GLY A 134 -15.76 3.72 7.15
CA GLY A 134 -14.79 4.19 8.16
C GLY A 134 -14.33 3.09 9.10
N THR A 135 -15.26 2.28 9.63
CA THR A 135 -14.92 1.11 10.48
C THR A 135 -14.07 0.10 9.71
N ALA A 136 -14.44 -0.18 8.46
CA ALA A 136 -13.71 -1.09 7.59
C ALA A 136 -12.25 -0.63 7.39
N VAL A 137 -12.04 0.64 7.11
CA VAL A 137 -10.70 1.22 6.91
C VAL A 137 -9.87 1.20 8.20
N LEU A 138 -10.46 1.50 9.35
CA LEU A 138 -9.75 1.40 10.63
C LEU A 138 -9.31 -0.04 10.91
N VAL A 139 -10.18 -1.02 10.69
CA VAL A 139 -9.85 -2.45 10.81
C VAL A 139 -8.76 -2.83 9.81
N GLY A 140 -8.85 -2.36 8.57
CA GLY A 140 -7.84 -2.60 7.54
C GLY A 140 -6.46 -2.09 7.93
N ASN A 141 -6.37 -0.85 8.43
CA ASN A 141 -5.12 -0.26 8.93
C ASN A 141 -4.54 -1.07 10.10
N PHE A 142 -5.37 -1.43 11.08
CA PHE A 142 -4.92 -2.26 12.21
C PHE A 142 -4.40 -3.63 11.73
N SER A 143 -5.08 -4.22 10.77
CA SER A 143 -4.69 -5.52 10.20
C SER A 143 -3.41 -5.44 9.37
N ALA A 144 -3.16 -4.32 8.70
CA ALA A 144 -1.89 -4.06 8.03
C ALA A 144 -0.71 -4.03 9.03
N ILE A 145 -0.91 -3.51 10.25
CA ILE A 145 0.10 -3.60 11.31
C ILE A 145 0.41 -5.07 11.65
N ILE A 146 -0.61 -5.92 11.78
CA ILE A 146 -0.40 -7.35 12.03
C ILE A 146 0.40 -8.00 10.90
N GLY A 147 0.01 -7.75 9.65
CA GLY A 147 0.73 -8.26 8.48
C GLY A 147 2.17 -7.77 8.40
N SER A 148 2.41 -6.50 8.70
CA SER A 148 3.75 -5.91 8.71
C SER A 148 4.65 -6.54 9.77
N ILE A 149 4.13 -6.80 10.97
CA ILE A 149 4.88 -7.49 12.04
C ILE A 149 5.31 -8.87 11.56
N ILE A 150 4.41 -9.63 10.96
CA ILE A 150 4.69 -10.98 10.46
C ILE A 150 5.73 -10.91 9.34
N SER A 151 5.54 -10.03 8.35
CA SER A 151 6.47 -9.82 7.24
C SER A 151 7.90 -9.52 7.73
N VAL A 152 8.03 -8.51 8.58
CA VAL A 152 9.33 -8.07 9.13
C VAL A 152 9.97 -9.17 9.98
N ARG A 153 9.21 -9.84 10.85
CA ARG A 153 9.74 -10.90 11.71
C ARG A 153 10.26 -12.10 10.92
N ILE A 154 9.54 -12.50 9.86
CA ILE A 154 10.01 -13.56 8.95
C ILE A 154 11.28 -13.11 8.21
N MET A 155 11.32 -11.88 7.70
CA MET A 155 12.50 -11.36 7.04
C MET A 155 13.72 -11.33 7.98
N LEU A 156 13.54 -10.85 9.21
CA LEU A 156 14.60 -10.85 10.21
C LEU A 156 15.13 -12.24 10.55
N HIS A 157 14.29 -13.28 10.47
CA HIS A 157 14.75 -14.66 10.64
C HIS A 157 15.77 -15.03 9.54
N PHE A 158 15.53 -14.64 8.31
CA PHE A 158 16.46 -14.89 7.21
C PHE A 158 17.73 -14.04 7.29
N THR A 159 17.58 -12.75 7.61
CA THR A 159 18.73 -11.82 7.65
C THR A 159 19.65 -12.09 8.82
N LYS A 160 19.14 -12.56 9.97
CA LYS A 160 19.97 -13.01 11.10
C LYS A 160 20.88 -14.19 10.73
N LYS A 161 20.39 -15.14 9.93
CA LYS A 161 21.19 -16.25 9.43
C LYS A 161 22.30 -15.81 8.48
N GLU A 162 22.05 -14.72 7.75
CA GLU A 162 23.01 -14.19 6.75
C GLU A 162 24.08 -13.30 7.37
N TYR A 163 23.72 -12.42 8.30
CA TYR A 163 24.59 -11.36 8.83
C TYR A 163 24.97 -11.51 10.31
N GLY A 164 24.45 -12.52 11.00
CA GLY A 164 24.55 -12.54 12.46
C GLY A 164 23.73 -11.43 13.13
N THR A 165 23.99 -11.16 14.41
CA THR A 165 23.17 -10.23 15.21
C THR A 165 23.96 -9.08 15.84
N GLU A 166 25.30 -9.05 15.64
CA GLU A 166 26.15 -8.12 16.41
C GLU A 166 26.60 -6.90 15.63
N GLU A 167 26.84 -7.03 14.32
CA GLU A 167 27.42 -5.96 13.51
C GLU A 167 26.43 -4.84 13.21
N TYR A 168 26.85 -3.59 13.44
CA TYR A 168 26.14 -2.38 13.02
C TYR A 168 26.40 -2.04 11.55
N CYS A 169 25.48 -1.32 10.92
CA CYS A 169 25.64 -0.87 9.53
C CYS A 169 26.74 0.18 9.36
N VAL A 170 26.95 0.99 10.38
CA VAL A 170 27.98 2.04 10.46
C VAL A 170 28.66 1.91 11.80
N GLN A 171 29.99 2.03 11.84
CA GLN A 171 30.76 2.09 13.09
C GLN A 171 30.56 3.49 13.71
N PHE A 172 30.35 3.51 15.03
CA PHE A 172 30.16 4.75 15.78
C PHE A 172 31.48 5.50 15.93
N GLU A 173 31.48 6.80 15.67
CA GLU A 173 32.43 7.76 16.21
C GLU A 173 31.84 8.32 17.51
N GLU A 174 32.66 8.40 18.58
CA GLU A 174 32.21 8.57 19.99
C GLU A 174 31.45 9.89 20.35
N HIS A 175 31.17 10.81 19.43
CA HIS A 175 30.68 12.16 19.75
C HIS A 175 29.44 12.67 18.99
N GLU A 176 28.63 11.79 18.38
CA GLU A 176 27.41 12.27 17.72
C GLU A 176 26.17 12.08 18.60
N ASP A 177 25.47 13.19 18.85
CA ASP A 177 24.21 13.21 19.60
C ASP A 177 23.07 12.63 18.77
N MET A 178 22.82 11.35 18.99
CA MET A 178 21.82 10.55 18.30
C MET A 178 20.39 11.01 18.60
N ASP A 179 20.15 11.63 19.76
CA ASP A 179 18.82 12.11 20.14
C ASP A 179 18.44 13.39 19.38
N ALA A 180 19.40 14.19 18.96
CA ALA A 180 19.15 15.43 18.24
C ALA A 180 18.47 15.15 16.88
N ILE A 181 18.96 14.18 16.11
CA ILE A 181 18.41 13.85 14.77
C ILE A 181 16.96 13.37 14.85
N MET A 182 16.61 12.62 15.91
CA MET A 182 15.26 12.06 16.11
C MET A 182 14.26 13.08 16.67
N ASN A 183 14.75 14.11 17.37
CA ASN A 183 13.91 15.04 18.14
C ASN A 183 13.94 16.47 17.62
N THR A 184 14.75 16.79 16.60
CA THR A 184 14.78 18.10 15.96
C THR A 184 14.09 18.08 14.61
N ARG A 185 13.58 19.21 14.20
CA ARG A 185 13.04 19.45 12.86
C ARG A 185 13.57 20.77 12.32
N GLU A 186 13.75 20.86 11.03
CA GLU A 186 13.94 22.12 10.37
C GLU A 186 12.62 22.88 10.33
N ILE A 187 12.66 24.14 10.67
CA ILE A 187 11.50 25.05 10.64
C ILE A 187 11.71 26.00 9.46
N ARG A 188 10.73 26.09 8.56
CA ARG A 188 10.77 27.04 7.45
C ARG A 188 10.83 28.48 7.97
N ASP A 189 11.46 29.35 7.22
CA ASP A 189 11.49 30.78 7.50
C ASP A 189 10.10 31.41 7.34
N GLY A 190 9.84 32.48 8.06
CA GLY A 190 8.61 33.26 7.93
C GLY A 190 7.58 33.06 9.03
N GLY A 191 6.42 33.71 8.87
CA GLY A 191 5.32 33.65 9.82
C GLY A 191 4.49 32.37 9.68
N ILE A 192 3.73 32.00 10.72
CA ILE A 192 2.94 30.78 10.81
C ILE A 192 2.03 30.57 9.57
N GLY A 193 1.36 31.63 9.10
CA GLY A 193 0.47 31.53 7.94
C GLY A 193 1.21 31.24 6.65
N GLY A 194 2.37 31.90 6.43
CA GLY A 194 3.22 31.63 5.25
C GLY A 194 3.73 30.21 5.24
N ARG A 195 4.29 29.75 6.36
CA ARG A 195 4.77 28.38 6.53
C ARG A 195 3.68 27.32 6.30
N ALA A 196 2.44 27.58 6.78
CA ALA A 196 1.32 26.69 6.57
C ALA A 196 0.95 26.56 5.08
N ILE A 197 0.87 27.70 4.36
CA ILE A 197 0.55 27.71 2.93
C ILE A 197 1.65 26.99 2.13
N GLU A 198 2.92 27.29 2.43
CA GLU A 198 4.05 26.65 1.74
C GLU A 198 4.09 25.14 1.98
N ALA A 199 3.87 24.68 3.22
CA ALA A 199 3.77 23.28 3.56
C ALA A 199 2.62 22.55 2.85
N LEU A 200 1.45 23.21 2.74
CA LEU A 200 0.30 22.70 1.99
C LEU A 200 0.63 22.53 0.50
N LEU A 201 1.24 23.55 -0.11
CA LEU A 201 1.53 23.52 -1.55
C LEU A 201 2.62 22.50 -1.88
N GLU A 202 3.68 22.42 -1.07
CA GLU A 202 4.75 21.45 -1.27
C GLU A 202 4.26 20.02 -1.05
N GLY A 203 3.50 19.78 0.03
CA GLY A 203 2.87 18.49 0.27
C GLY A 203 1.90 18.09 -0.84
N GLY A 204 1.10 19.05 -1.33
CA GLY A 204 0.21 18.84 -2.48
C GLY A 204 0.95 18.50 -3.76
N LYS A 205 2.11 19.13 -4.02
CA LYS A 205 2.97 18.80 -5.17
C LYS A 205 3.44 17.35 -5.12
N ASN A 206 3.86 16.86 -3.95
CA ASN A 206 4.21 15.44 -3.77
C ASN A 206 3.03 14.52 -4.13
N GLY A 207 1.79 14.92 -3.83
CA GLY A 207 0.58 14.20 -4.23
C GLY A 207 0.39 14.15 -5.76
N VAL A 208 0.75 15.21 -6.49
CA VAL A 208 0.76 15.19 -7.97
C VAL A 208 1.79 14.18 -8.49
N ASP A 209 3.00 14.18 -7.92
CA ASP A 209 4.08 13.27 -8.33
C ASP A 209 3.65 11.80 -8.11
N VAL A 210 3.01 11.48 -6.98
CA VAL A 210 2.42 10.15 -6.73
C VAL A 210 1.34 9.83 -7.75
N GLY A 211 0.43 10.78 -8.03
CA GLY A 211 -0.64 10.63 -9.04
C GLY A 211 -0.10 10.32 -10.43
N LEU A 212 0.96 10.99 -10.85
CA LEU A 212 1.64 10.73 -12.13
C LEU A 212 2.35 9.37 -12.12
N ALA A 213 2.98 9.00 -11.03
CA ALA A 213 3.72 7.74 -10.90
C ALA A 213 2.82 6.50 -11.01
N ILE A 214 1.54 6.59 -10.62
CA ILE A 214 0.61 5.45 -10.72
C ILE A 214 0.05 5.23 -12.13
N ILE A 215 0.13 6.23 -13.05
CA ILE A 215 -0.45 6.16 -14.41
C ILE A 215 -0.08 4.86 -15.14
N PRO A 216 1.22 4.50 -15.30
CA PRO A 216 1.57 3.29 -16.03
C PRO A 216 0.98 2.02 -15.39
N GLY A 217 0.98 1.93 -14.05
CA GLY A 217 0.41 0.81 -13.31
C GLY A 217 -1.10 0.69 -13.51
N VAL A 218 -1.83 1.80 -13.37
CA VAL A 218 -3.28 1.81 -13.56
C VAL A 218 -3.63 1.46 -15.01
N ILE A 219 -3.06 2.16 -15.99
CA ILE A 219 -3.44 1.93 -17.39
C ILE A 219 -3.03 0.53 -17.86
N THR A 220 -1.87 0.01 -17.49
CA THR A 220 -1.44 -1.30 -17.98
C THR A 220 -2.01 -2.44 -17.13
N ILE A 221 -1.78 -2.43 -15.83
CA ILE A 221 -2.12 -3.56 -14.94
C ILE A 221 -3.61 -3.61 -14.67
N CYS A 222 -4.24 -2.47 -14.32
CA CYS A 222 -5.69 -2.42 -14.09
C CYS A 222 -6.46 -2.83 -15.34
N THR A 223 -6.12 -2.28 -16.50
CA THR A 223 -6.79 -2.65 -17.76
C THR A 223 -6.68 -4.16 -18.01
N LEU A 224 -5.47 -4.75 -17.85
CA LEU A 224 -5.28 -6.19 -18.02
C LEU A 224 -6.07 -7.02 -16.99
N VAL A 225 -6.11 -6.59 -15.74
CA VAL A 225 -6.88 -7.29 -14.69
C VAL A 225 -8.37 -7.16 -14.96
N MET A 226 -8.85 -5.96 -15.35
CA MET A 226 -10.26 -5.77 -15.71
C MET A 226 -10.63 -6.61 -16.92
N MET A 227 -9.75 -6.73 -17.93
CA MET A 227 -9.94 -7.65 -19.09
C MET A 227 -10.12 -9.13 -18.66
N LEU A 228 -9.80 -9.48 -17.43
CA LEU A 228 -9.98 -10.80 -16.84
C LEU A 228 -11.10 -10.87 -15.81
N THR A 229 -11.68 -9.74 -15.43
CA THR A 229 -12.61 -9.65 -14.29
C THR A 229 -14.07 -9.53 -14.73
N ASN A 230 -14.38 -8.61 -15.61
CA ASN A 230 -15.75 -8.39 -16.04
C ASN A 230 -16.19 -9.43 -17.10
N GLY A 231 -17.44 -9.36 -17.55
CA GLY A 231 -17.98 -10.23 -18.59
C GLY A 231 -18.29 -9.49 -19.89
N ALA A 232 -19.00 -10.13 -20.77
CA ALA A 232 -19.62 -9.50 -21.93
C ALA A 232 -20.69 -8.48 -21.49
N SER A 233 -21.11 -7.61 -22.40
CA SER A 233 -22.28 -6.75 -22.21
C SER A 233 -23.54 -7.55 -21.81
N ALA A 234 -24.57 -6.87 -21.33
CA ALA A 234 -25.78 -7.51 -20.79
C ALA A 234 -26.51 -8.44 -21.80
N ASP A 235 -26.33 -8.19 -23.09
CA ASP A 235 -26.87 -9.03 -24.20
C ASP A 235 -25.95 -10.18 -24.60
N GLY A 236 -24.78 -10.33 -23.94
CA GLY A 236 -23.80 -11.37 -24.20
C GLY A 236 -22.90 -11.11 -25.41
N THR A 237 -22.98 -9.93 -26.03
CA THR A 237 -22.17 -9.53 -27.18
C THR A 237 -20.92 -8.76 -26.75
N TYR A 238 -19.99 -8.57 -27.68
CA TYR A 238 -18.80 -7.72 -27.54
C TYR A 238 -18.82 -6.64 -28.62
N THR A 239 -18.89 -5.39 -28.20
CA THR A 239 -18.95 -4.22 -29.09
C THR A 239 -17.61 -3.45 -29.13
N GLY A 240 -16.70 -3.76 -28.23
CA GLY A 240 -15.46 -3.02 -28.02
C GLY A 240 -15.64 -1.85 -27.06
N ALA A 241 -16.74 -1.79 -26.30
CA ALA A 241 -16.94 -0.78 -25.27
C ALA A 241 -15.97 -1.01 -24.09
N ALA A 242 -15.77 0.03 -23.29
CA ALA A 242 -15.00 -0.10 -22.05
C ALA A 242 -15.66 -1.13 -21.13
N TYR A 243 -14.83 -1.87 -20.38
CA TYR A 243 -15.26 -2.87 -19.39
C TYR A 243 -16.01 -4.10 -19.95
N GLU A 244 -16.04 -4.32 -21.27
CA GLU A 244 -16.48 -5.58 -21.87
C GLU A 244 -15.33 -6.58 -21.90
N GLU A 245 -15.42 -7.70 -21.17
CA GLU A 245 -14.25 -8.52 -20.87
C GLU A 245 -14.58 -10.00 -20.72
N ILE A 246 -13.63 -10.80 -20.29
CA ILE A 246 -13.84 -12.22 -19.99
C ILE A 246 -13.80 -12.45 -18.48
N ALA A 247 -14.85 -13.01 -17.90
CA ALA A 247 -14.97 -13.27 -16.47
C ALA A 247 -14.07 -14.44 -16.00
N PHE A 248 -12.75 -14.33 -16.20
CA PHE A 248 -11.79 -15.37 -15.81
C PHE A 248 -11.48 -15.32 -14.30
N LEU A 249 -11.20 -14.13 -13.73
CA LEU A 249 -10.90 -14.02 -12.30
C LEU A 249 -12.11 -14.37 -11.41
N PRO A 250 -13.35 -13.96 -11.71
CA PRO A 250 -14.53 -14.46 -10.99
C PRO A 250 -14.70 -15.97 -11.09
N TRP A 251 -14.45 -16.57 -12.28
CA TRP A 251 -14.46 -18.00 -12.43
C TRP A 251 -13.41 -18.70 -11.56
N LEU A 252 -12.17 -18.18 -11.54
CA LEU A 252 -11.10 -18.66 -10.67
C LEU A 252 -11.45 -18.48 -9.19
N GLY A 253 -11.96 -17.30 -8.81
CA GLY A 253 -12.40 -16.99 -7.46
C GLY A 253 -13.46 -17.97 -6.97
N LYS A 254 -14.45 -18.29 -7.83
CA LYS A 254 -15.47 -19.28 -7.51
C LYS A 254 -14.89 -20.69 -7.32
N LYS A 255 -13.88 -21.08 -8.10
CA LYS A 255 -13.17 -22.36 -7.89
C LYS A 255 -12.39 -22.43 -6.60
N LEU A 256 -11.89 -21.30 -6.13
CA LEU A 256 -11.10 -21.15 -4.90
C LEU A 256 -11.94 -20.69 -3.70
N GLU A 257 -13.25 -20.55 -3.86
CA GLU A 257 -14.16 -20.00 -2.85
C GLU A 257 -14.08 -20.73 -1.51
N PHE A 258 -13.88 -22.05 -1.54
CA PHE A 258 -13.70 -22.87 -0.34
C PHE A 258 -12.49 -22.52 0.51
N ILE A 259 -11.48 -21.81 -0.07
CA ILE A 259 -10.31 -21.25 0.61
C ILE A 259 -10.51 -19.75 0.85
N LEU A 260 -10.94 -19.01 -0.17
CA LEU A 260 -11.02 -17.55 -0.13
C LEU A 260 -12.09 -17.05 0.83
N SER A 261 -13.25 -17.70 0.88
CA SER A 261 -14.36 -17.29 1.73
C SER A 261 -14.04 -17.40 3.23
N PRO A 262 -13.48 -18.49 3.77
CA PRO A 262 -13.10 -18.54 5.18
C PRO A 262 -11.91 -17.62 5.50
N LEU A 263 -10.98 -17.39 4.58
CA LEU A 263 -9.80 -16.55 4.83
C LEU A 263 -10.12 -15.06 4.72
N PHE A 264 -10.79 -14.63 3.66
CA PHE A 264 -10.98 -13.22 3.34
C PHE A 264 -12.43 -12.76 3.40
N GLY A 265 -13.40 -13.69 3.30
CA GLY A 265 -14.82 -13.40 3.39
C GLY A 265 -15.32 -12.46 2.30
N PHE A 266 -14.78 -12.56 1.08
CA PHE A 266 -15.21 -11.74 -0.06
C PHE A 266 -16.71 -11.92 -0.31
N THR A 267 -17.40 -10.80 -0.55
CA THR A 267 -18.83 -10.74 -0.88
C THR A 267 -19.10 -11.41 -2.23
N ASP A 268 -18.18 -11.24 -3.16
CA ASP A 268 -18.24 -11.82 -4.50
C ASP A 268 -16.87 -12.39 -4.90
N ALA A 269 -16.88 -13.43 -5.73
CA ALA A 269 -15.66 -14.08 -6.21
C ALA A 269 -14.73 -13.15 -7.00
N SER A 270 -15.24 -12.07 -7.58
CA SER A 270 -14.45 -11.03 -8.25
C SER A 270 -13.55 -10.25 -7.28
N GLY A 271 -13.84 -10.28 -5.98
CA GLY A 271 -13.03 -9.63 -4.95
C GLY A 271 -11.55 -10.04 -4.97
N ILE A 272 -11.22 -11.24 -5.47
CA ILE A 272 -9.83 -11.68 -5.66
C ILE A 272 -9.02 -10.77 -6.59
N SER A 273 -9.68 -10.03 -7.51
CA SER A 273 -9.01 -9.14 -8.47
C SER A 273 -8.24 -8.01 -7.79
N VAL A 274 -8.77 -7.47 -6.69
CA VAL A 274 -8.15 -6.34 -5.99
C VAL A 274 -6.79 -6.72 -5.38
N PRO A 275 -6.66 -7.75 -4.52
CA PRO A 275 -5.36 -8.13 -3.99
C PRO A 275 -4.38 -8.63 -5.07
N ILE A 276 -4.85 -9.32 -6.11
CA ILE A 276 -3.97 -9.71 -7.24
C ILE A 276 -3.39 -8.46 -7.91
N THR A 277 -4.19 -7.44 -8.14
CA THR A 277 -3.73 -6.18 -8.74
C THR A 277 -2.75 -5.45 -7.81
N ALA A 278 -2.98 -5.49 -6.49
CA ALA A 278 -2.11 -4.87 -5.50
C ALA A 278 -0.68 -5.43 -5.49
N LEU A 279 -0.47 -6.67 -5.95
CA LEU A 279 0.88 -7.24 -6.14
C LEU A 279 1.73 -6.39 -7.08
N GLY A 280 1.11 -5.82 -8.10
CA GLY A 280 1.78 -4.98 -9.10
C GLY A 280 1.72 -3.49 -8.80
N ALA A 281 0.57 -2.99 -8.33
CA ALA A 281 0.35 -1.57 -8.07
C ALA A 281 -0.87 -1.34 -7.16
N ALA A 282 -0.67 -0.71 -5.98
CA ALA A 282 -1.77 -0.40 -5.06
C ALA A 282 -2.76 0.61 -5.67
N GLY A 283 -2.26 1.65 -6.36
CA GLY A 283 -3.12 2.62 -7.04
C GLY A 283 -4.04 1.98 -8.07
N ALA A 284 -3.52 1.00 -8.83
CA ALA A 284 -4.34 0.21 -9.73
C ALA A 284 -5.39 -0.62 -8.99
N ALA A 285 -5.01 -1.26 -7.89
CA ALA A 285 -5.92 -2.11 -7.11
C ALA A 285 -7.11 -1.32 -6.53
N ILE A 286 -6.84 -0.18 -5.88
CA ILE A 286 -7.91 0.65 -5.33
C ILE A 286 -8.81 1.23 -6.42
N GLY A 287 -8.27 1.45 -7.63
CA GLY A 287 -9.03 1.91 -8.79
C GLY A 287 -10.11 0.94 -9.28
N LEU A 288 -10.04 -0.35 -8.95
CA LEU A 288 -11.07 -1.33 -9.26
C LEU A 288 -12.31 -1.19 -8.36
N VAL A 289 -12.10 -0.72 -7.12
CA VAL A 289 -13.08 -0.83 -6.03
C VAL A 289 -14.35 0.02 -6.25
N PRO A 290 -14.30 1.27 -6.77
CA PRO A 290 -15.51 2.06 -6.99
C PRO A 290 -16.52 1.36 -7.90
N HIS A 291 -16.06 0.85 -9.04
CA HIS A 291 -16.91 0.12 -9.98
C HIS A 291 -17.54 -1.13 -9.35
N MET A 292 -16.78 -1.88 -8.55
CA MET A 292 -17.27 -3.05 -7.82
C MET A 292 -18.27 -2.66 -6.73
N ALA A 293 -18.05 -1.53 -6.04
CA ALA A 293 -18.96 -1.02 -5.02
C ALA A 293 -20.31 -0.54 -5.63
N GLU A 294 -20.26 0.13 -6.77
CA GLU A 294 -21.45 0.53 -7.53
C GLU A 294 -22.25 -0.69 -8.01
N ALA A 295 -21.57 -1.71 -8.49
CA ALA A 295 -22.17 -3.00 -8.85
C ALA A 295 -22.73 -3.77 -7.63
N GLY A 296 -22.36 -3.39 -6.41
CA GLY A 296 -22.78 -4.04 -5.17
C GLY A 296 -22.08 -5.37 -4.89
N THR A 297 -20.97 -5.62 -5.54
CA THR A 297 -20.11 -6.80 -5.32
C THR A 297 -19.08 -6.62 -4.21
N VAL A 298 -18.98 -5.40 -3.65
CA VAL A 298 -18.09 -5.02 -2.55
C VAL A 298 -18.89 -4.42 -1.40
N LEU A 299 -18.69 -4.93 -0.20
CA LEU A 299 -19.25 -4.44 1.05
C LEU A 299 -18.13 -4.04 2.03
N ALA A 300 -18.49 -3.66 3.25
CA ALA A 300 -17.55 -3.15 4.23
C ALA A 300 -16.44 -4.18 4.62
N ASN A 301 -16.77 -5.47 4.70
CA ASN A 301 -15.75 -6.50 4.95
C ASN A 301 -14.68 -6.53 3.85
N ASP A 302 -15.10 -6.46 2.59
CA ASP A 302 -14.18 -6.43 1.44
C ASP A 302 -13.26 -5.21 1.53
N VAL A 303 -13.82 -4.04 1.86
CA VAL A 303 -13.05 -2.80 2.04
C VAL A 303 -12.02 -2.93 3.17
N ALA A 304 -12.35 -3.59 4.27
CA ALA A 304 -11.38 -3.86 5.34
C ALA A 304 -10.21 -4.73 4.84
N VAL A 305 -10.51 -5.80 4.12
CA VAL A 305 -9.53 -6.71 3.54
C VAL A 305 -8.70 -6.01 2.47
N PHE A 306 -9.35 -5.26 1.57
CA PHE A 306 -8.66 -4.54 0.50
C PHE A 306 -7.75 -3.44 1.06
N THR A 307 -8.20 -2.68 2.06
CA THR A 307 -7.36 -1.69 2.74
C THR A 307 -6.11 -2.33 3.30
N ALA A 308 -6.24 -3.43 4.06
CA ALA A 308 -5.11 -4.13 4.65
C ALA A 308 -4.14 -4.68 3.59
N MET A 309 -4.67 -5.33 2.55
CA MET A 309 -3.84 -5.98 1.53
C MET A 309 -3.24 -4.98 0.54
N CYS A 310 -3.98 -3.93 0.14
CA CYS A 310 -3.44 -2.90 -0.75
C CYS A 310 -2.31 -2.10 -0.08
N MET A 311 -2.43 -1.81 1.22
CA MET A 311 -1.34 -1.21 1.99
C MET A 311 -0.15 -2.16 2.08
N CYS A 312 -0.33 -3.40 2.53
CA CYS A 312 0.76 -4.35 2.69
C CYS A 312 1.41 -4.70 1.36
N TRP A 313 0.64 -4.91 0.32
CA TRP A 313 1.20 -5.33 -0.96
C TRP A 313 1.54 -4.20 -1.93
N SER A 314 1.22 -3.01 -1.67
CA SER A 314 1.55 -1.75 -2.38
C SER A 314 2.58 -1.86 -3.53
N GLY A 315 2.33 -2.72 -4.53
CA GLY A 315 3.25 -2.95 -5.66
C GLY A 315 4.58 -3.62 -5.28
N TYR A 316 4.58 -4.43 -4.22
CA TYR A 316 5.83 -4.92 -3.61
C TYR A 316 6.70 -5.80 -4.51
N LEU A 317 6.16 -6.45 -5.52
CA LEU A 317 6.97 -7.32 -6.38
C LEU A 317 8.09 -6.55 -7.08
N SER A 318 7.78 -5.41 -7.66
CA SER A 318 8.76 -4.55 -8.33
C SER A 318 9.57 -3.71 -7.32
N THR A 319 8.90 -3.14 -6.32
CA THR A 319 9.56 -2.29 -5.33
C THR A 319 10.56 -3.07 -4.48
N HIS A 320 10.27 -4.31 -4.05
CA HIS A 320 11.25 -5.12 -3.33
C HIS A 320 12.50 -5.41 -4.17
N VAL A 321 12.34 -5.71 -5.47
CA VAL A 321 13.50 -5.92 -6.35
C VAL A 321 14.37 -4.65 -6.41
N ALA A 322 13.75 -3.49 -6.64
CA ALA A 322 14.47 -2.22 -6.70
C ALA A 322 15.12 -1.85 -5.37
N MET A 323 14.40 -1.97 -4.26
CA MET A 323 14.88 -1.60 -2.93
C MET A 323 16.02 -2.52 -2.46
N MET A 324 15.90 -3.83 -2.65
CA MET A 324 16.97 -4.78 -2.30
C MET A 324 18.23 -4.58 -3.16
N SER A 325 18.05 -4.14 -4.42
CA SER A 325 19.17 -3.78 -5.30
C SER A 325 19.85 -2.49 -4.83
N SER A 326 19.10 -1.45 -4.48
CA SER A 326 19.65 -0.19 -3.94
C SER A 326 20.45 -0.43 -2.65
N LEU A 327 19.93 -1.26 -1.76
CA LEU A 327 20.63 -1.65 -0.52
C LEU A 327 21.80 -2.62 -0.77
N LYS A 328 22.03 -3.07 -2.01
CA LYS A 328 23.09 -4.03 -2.40
C LYS A 328 22.96 -5.40 -1.70
N VAL A 329 21.72 -5.85 -1.48
CA VAL A 329 21.39 -7.12 -0.81
C VAL A 329 20.54 -8.05 -1.68
N ASN A 330 20.75 -8.03 -2.99
CA ASN A 330 19.96 -8.75 -4.02
C ASN A 330 19.76 -10.24 -3.72
N LYS A 331 20.72 -10.91 -3.08
CA LYS A 331 20.62 -12.33 -2.68
C LYS A 331 19.45 -12.63 -1.73
N LEU A 332 18.92 -11.63 -1.06
CA LEU A 332 17.79 -11.75 -0.13
C LEU A 332 16.46 -11.36 -0.74
N THR A 333 16.41 -10.89 -1.99
CA THR A 333 15.18 -10.40 -2.65
C THR A 333 14.06 -11.44 -2.61
N GLY A 334 14.34 -12.69 -2.98
CA GLY A 334 13.31 -13.75 -2.93
C GLY A 334 12.78 -14.02 -1.52
N LYS A 335 13.65 -13.91 -0.49
CA LYS A 335 13.25 -14.05 0.91
C LYS A 335 12.42 -12.88 1.38
N ALA A 336 12.74 -11.65 0.95
CA ALA A 336 11.97 -10.46 1.25
C ALA A 336 10.56 -10.53 0.62
N ILE A 337 10.47 -10.91 -0.66
CA ILE A 337 9.21 -11.12 -1.37
C ILE A 337 8.37 -12.20 -0.66
N LEU A 338 8.95 -13.37 -0.35
CA LEU A 338 8.23 -14.45 0.34
C LEU A 338 7.69 -13.98 1.70
N SER A 339 8.54 -13.34 2.51
CA SER A 339 8.14 -12.82 3.82
C SER A 339 6.99 -11.83 3.71
N HIS A 340 7.06 -10.99 2.68
CA HIS A 340 6.07 -9.94 2.47
C HIS A 340 4.74 -10.48 1.92
N THR A 341 4.80 -11.47 1.01
CA THR A 341 3.62 -12.20 0.54
C THR A 341 2.84 -12.80 1.72
N ILE A 342 3.54 -13.50 2.62
CA ILE A 342 2.93 -14.09 3.81
C ILE A 342 2.33 -12.99 4.71
N GLY A 343 3.06 -11.90 4.93
CA GLY A 343 2.57 -10.78 5.73
C GLY A 343 1.27 -10.19 5.20
N GLY A 344 1.17 -9.93 3.89
CA GLY A 344 -0.03 -9.38 3.27
C GLY A 344 -1.22 -10.35 3.28
N LEU A 345 -0.99 -11.65 3.10
CA LEU A 345 -2.04 -12.66 3.28
C LEU A 345 -2.56 -12.66 4.73
N CYS A 346 -1.66 -12.62 5.72
CA CYS A 346 -2.04 -12.54 7.12
C CYS A 346 -2.79 -11.24 7.45
N ALA A 347 -2.43 -10.11 6.82
CA ALA A 347 -3.16 -8.85 6.96
C ALA A 347 -4.60 -8.97 6.47
N GLY A 348 -4.82 -9.57 5.30
CA GLY A 348 -6.15 -9.79 4.75
C GLY A 348 -7.01 -10.72 5.62
N VAL A 349 -6.42 -11.82 6.09
CA VAL A 349 -7.10 -12.76 7.01
C VAL A 349 -7.47 -12.05 8.32
N ALA A 350 -6.53 -11.31 8.91
CA ALA A 350 -6.79 -10.55 10.12
C ALA A 350 -7.92 -9.53 9.92
N ALA A 351 -7.92 -8.82 8.78
CA ALA A 351 -8.97 -7.84 8.47
C ALA A 351 -10.36 -8.46 8.43
N ASN A 352 -10.52 -9.60 7.74
CA ASN A 352 -11.79 -10.31 7.68
C ASN A 352 -12.31 -10.70 9.08
N TRP A 353 -11.45 -11.32 9.87
CA TRP A 353 -11.90 -11.83 11.18
C TRP A 353 -12.09 -10.72 12.21
N ILE A 354 -11.23 -9.70 12.22
CA ILE A 354 -11.38 -8.56 13.12
C ILE A 354 -12.62 -7.74 12.73
N PHE A 355 -12.87 -7.53 11.42
CA PHE A 355 -14.06 -6.82 10.99
C PHE A 355 -15.34 -7.54 11.42
N LYS A 356 -15.43 -8.84 11.19
CA LYS A 356 -16.56 -9.66 11.68
C LYS A 356 -16.75 -9.56 13.18
N LEU A 357 -15.64 -9.60 13.94
CA LEU A 357 -15.70 -9.45 15.39
C LEU A 357 -16.21 -8.07 15.80
N VAL A 358 -15.70 -7.01 15.20
CA VAL A 358 -16.13 -5.63 15.50
C VAL A 358 -17.61 -5.43 15.18
N MET A 359 -18.11 -6.00 14.07
CA MET A 359 -19.51 -5.91 13.68
C MET A 359 -20.47 -6.68 14.59
N LEU A 360 -19.98 -7.51 15.53
CA LEU A 360 -20.84 -8.10 16.57
C LEU A 360 -21.20 -7.10 17.68
N PHE A 361 -20.48 -5.97 17.78
CA PHE A 361 -20.64 -4.96 18.83
C PHE A 361 -21.19 -3.64 18.30
N LEU A 362 -21.35 -3.49 16.98
CA LEU A 362 -21.95 -2.33 16.31
C LEU A 362 -23.35 -2.66 15.80
#